data_90b9435d7d41f05b04554f6a2659d7b3
#
_entry.id   90b9435d7d41f05b04554f6a2659d7b3
#
_cell.length_a   1.000
_cell.length_b   1.000
_cell.length_c   1.000
_cell.angle_alpha   90.00
_cell.angle_beta   90.00
_cell.angle_gamma   90.00
#
_symmetry.space_group_name_H-M   'P 1'
#
loop_
_entity.id
_entity.type
_entity.pdbx_description
1 polymer ?
#
loop_
_entity_poly.entity_id
_entity_poly.type
_entity_poly.pdbx_seq_one_letter_code
_entity_poly.pdbx_strand_id
1 'polypeptide(L)'
;MPNFLTHADWTFPIPIRYGPGRLLEIGEFCSQNNIANPLIVTDRGSRDLPFIERVGDVCLASKVQSVVFSDISPNPTDQEIARGKRAFVEGQHDGVIAIGGGSGMDAGKAISLVGCNDTDLWAFDYDHSESPDLASESFVPLICVPTTAGTGAETESTAMLTDTEQSVKRCVWHAKQKPLLAVLDPELTLGLPADLTAWTGCDALVHAIEAFSVPDWNPLCDGLALEAIRLISGSLDRAVTHGEIFQLLLA
;
A
#
# COMPACT_ATOMS: atom_id res chain seq x y z
N MET A 1 26.57 17.91 12.72
CA MET A 1 25.89 18.77 11.74
C MET A 1 25.83 18.04 10.43
N PRO A 2 24.69 18.06 9.71
CA PRO A 2 24.62 17.42 8.40
C PRO A 2 25.68 18.02 7.46
N ASN A 3 26.33 17.15 6.70
CA ASN A 3 27.29 17.62 5.70
C ASN A 3 26.56 17.96 4.40
N PHE A 4 26.16 19.22 4.24
CA PHE A 4 25.46 19.71 3.05
C PHE A 4 26.29 19.68 1.75
N LEU A 5 27.53 19.21 1.81
CA LEU A 5 28.42 19.09 0.65
C LEU A 5 28.54 17.65 0.14
N THR A 6 27.85 16.69 0.76
CA THR A 6 27.77 15.32 0.26
C THR A 6 26.82 15.22 -0.93
N HIS A 7 27.22 14.47 -1.95
CA HIS A 7 26.30 14.10 -3.02
C HIS A 7 25.20 13.19 -2.44
N ALA A 8 23.96 13.44 -2.82
CA ALA A 8 22.80 12.62 -2.43
C ALA A 8 21.84 12.49 -3.59
N ASP A 9 21.34 11.28 -3.81
CA ASP A 9 20.30 10.98 -4.80
C ASP A 9 18.99 10.73 -4.05
N TRP A 10 18.00 11.59 -4.27
CA TRP A 10 16.69 11.44 -3.64
C TRP A 10 15.65 11.07 -4.69
N THR A 11 14.86 10.03 -4.40
CA THR A 11 13.70 9.68 -5.20
C THR A 11 12.44 10.10 -4.45
N PHE A 12 11.58 10.85 -5.13
CA PHE A 12 10.27 11.20 -4.60
C PHE A 12 9.29 10.03 -4.79
N PRO A 13 8.23 9.93 -3.96
CA PRO A 13 7.28 8.85 -4.07
C PRO A 13 6.57 8.85 -5.44
N ILE A 14 5.53 8.09 -5.51
CA ILE A 14 4.74 7.76 -6.67
C ILE A 14 3.68 8.84 -6.94
N PRO A 15 2.97 8.79 -8.07
CA PRO A 15 1.78 9.59 -8.30
C PRO A 15 0.72 9.31 -7.24
N ILE A 16 0.15 10.37 -6.66
CA ILE A 16 -0.88 10.31 -5.64
C ILE A 16 -2.12 11.05 -6.14
N ARG A 17 -3.29 10.43 -6.04
CA ARG A 17 -4.59 11.08 -6.21
C ARG A 17 -5.26 11.20 -4.84
N TYR A 18 -5.37 12.42 -4.35
CA TYR A 18 -5.97 12.71 -3.05
C TYR A 18 -7.32 13.40 -3.19
N GLY A 19 -8.29 13.01 -2.35
CA GLY A 19 -9.56 13.69 -2.17
C GLY A 19 -10.76 12.75 -2.09
N PRO A 20 -11.91 13.25 -1.61
CA PRO A 20 -13.14 12.48 -1.53
C PRO A 20 -13.62 12.00 -2.90
N GLY A 21 -14.08 10.74 -2.97
CA GLY A 21 -14.61 10.14 -4.18
C GLY A 21 -13.57 9.73 -5.23
N ARG A 22 -12.27 9.84 -4.94
CA ARG A 22 -11.20 9.49 -5.90
C ARG A 22 -11.17 7.99 -6.23
N LEU A 23 -11.77 7.14 -5.39
CA LEU A 23 -11.96 5.72 -5.68
C LEU A 23 -12.67 5.50 -7.02
N LEU A 24 -13.58 6.39 -7.40
CA LEU A 24 -14.36 6.29 -8.64
C LEU A 24 -13.52 6.43 -9.91
N GLU A 25 -12.28 6.87 -9.81
CA GLU A 25 -11.39 7.07 -10.97
C GLU A 25 -10.55 5.83 -11.30
N ILE A 26 -10.57 4.79 -10.45
CA ILE A 26 -9.70 3.61 -10.61
C ILE A 26 -9.96 2.88 -11.92
N GLY A 27 -11.23 2.68 -12.29
CA GLY A 27 -11.57 1.98 -13.53
C GLY A 27 -11.05 2.69 -14.78
N GLU A 28 -11.20 4.00 -14.83
CA GLU A 28 -10.67 4.81 -15.92
C GLU A 28 -9.13 4.78 -15.95
N PHE A 29 -8.49 4.87 -14.78
CA PHE A 29 -7.04 4.78 -14.67
C PHE A 29 -6.52 3.42 -15.17
N CYS A 30 -7.17 2.32 -14.80
CA CYS A 30 -6.84 0.98 -15.31
C CYS A 30 -6.92 0.95 -16.83
N SER A 31 -8.02 1.42 -17.40
CA SER A 31 -8.23 1.46 -18.86
C SER A 31 -7.16 2.29 -19.57
N GLN A 32 -6.79 3.46 -19.03
CA GLN A 32 -5.76 4.33 -19.60
C GLN A 32 -4.34 3.73 -19.53
N ASN A 33 -4.09 2.81 -18.60
CA ASN A 33 -2.80 2.16 -18.41
C ASN A 33 -2.76 0.70 -18.90
N ASN A 34 -3.72 0.32 -19.77
CA ASN A 34 -3.82 -1.03 -20.35
C ASN A 34 -3.94 -2.15 -19.30
N ILE A 35 -4.58 -1.87 -18.17
CA ILE A 35 -4.93 -2.85 -17.16
C ILE A 35 -6.40 -3.24 -17.42
N ALA A 36 -6.62 -4.42 -17.96
CA ALA A 36 -7.94 -4.89 -18.40
C ALA A 36 -8.58 -5.91 -17.46
N ASN A 37 -7.76 -6.59 -16.65
CA ASN A 37 -8.20 -7.66 -15.73
C ASN A 37 -7.38 -7.65 -14.42
N PRO A 38 -7.43 -6.58 -13.60
CA PRO A 38 -6.69 -6.56 -12.34
C PRO A 38 -7.24 -7.55 -11.31
N LEU A 39 -6.33 -8.11 -10.48
CA LEU A 39 -6.70 -8.80 -9.25
C LEU A 39 -6.88 -7.76 -8.13
N ILE A 40 -8.07 -7.67 -7.56
CA ILE A 40 -8.32 -6.85 -6.36
C ILE A 40 -7.88 -7.67 -5.14
N VAL A 41 -6.85 -7.19 -4.44
CA VAL A 41 -6.30 -7.86 -3.26
C VAL A 41 -6.70 -7.10 -2.00
N THR A 42 -7.29 -7.80 -1.04
CA THR A 42 -7.68 -7.26 0.26
C THR A 42 -7.51 -8.31 1.36
N ASP A 43 -7.67 -7.94 2.62
CA ASP A 43 -7.69 -8.88 3.74
C ASP A 43 -9.08 -9.47 3.98
N ARG A 44 -9.13 -10.58 4.75
CA ARG A 44 -10.41 -11.27 5.08
C ARG A 44 -11.41 -10.38 5.79
N GLY A 45 -10.92 -9.46 6.64
CA GLY A 45 -11.77 -8.55 7.40
C GLY A 45 -12.41 -7.47 6.55
N SER A 46 -11.75 -7.09 5.47
CA SER A 46 -12.21 -6.03 4.57
C SER A 46 -13.08 -6.53 3.41
N ARG A 47 -13.11 -7.86 3.17
CA ARG A 47 -13.75 -8.48 2.00
C ARG A 47 -15.18 -8.00 1.72
N ASP A 48 -15.98 -7.93 2.77
CA ASP A 48 -17.42 -7.65 2.65
C ASP A 48 -17.75 -6.17 2.92
N LEU A 49 -16.72 -5.31 2.99
CA LEU A 49 -16.92 -3.87 3.17
C LEU A 49 -17.36 -3.21 1.85
N PRO A 50 -18.22 -2.18 1.91
CA PRO A 50 -18.87 -1.60 0.73
C PRO A 50 -17.91 -1.08 -0.34
N PHE A 51 -16.70 -0.69 0.04
CA PHE A 51 -15.73 -0.18 -0.91
C PHE A 51 -15.15 -1.26 -1.83
N ILE A 52 -15.19 -2.54 -1.42
CA ILE A 52 -14.74 -3.66 -2.28
C ILE A 52 -15.70 -3.85 -3.45
N GLU A 53 -17.02 -3.90 -3.19
CA GLU A 53 -18.03 -3.95 -4.24
C GLU A 53 -17.91 -2.73 -5.16
N ARG A 54 -17.77 -1.54 -4.56
CA ARG A 54 -17.65 -0.28 -5.31
C ARG A 54 -16.46 -0.25 -6.27
N VAL A 55 -15.29 -0.78 -5.89
CA VAL A 55 -14.13 -0.90 -6.80
C VAL A 55 -14.46 -1.81 -7.98
N GLY A 56 -15.10 -2.96 -7.72
CA GLY A 56 -15.54 -3.87 -8.78
C GLY A 56 -16.49 -3.20 -9.77
N ASP A 57 -17.49 -2.48 -9.27
CA ASP A 57 -18.46 -1.75 -10.09
C ASP A 57 -17.81 -0.66 -10.94
N VAL A 58 -16.88 0.11 -10.36
CA VAL A 58 -16.14 1.16 -11.09
C VAL A 58 -15.26 0.56 -12.18
N CYS A 59 -14.61 -0.56 -11.92
CA CYS A 59 -13.86 -1.31 -12.94
C CYS A 59 -14.79 -1.76 -14.07
N LEU A 60 -15.91 -2.39 -13.73
CA LEU A 60 -16.88 -2.88 -14.72
C LEU A 60 -17.47 -1.76 -15.57
N ALA A 61 -17.80 -0.62 -14.97
CA ALA A 61 -18.30 0.57 -15.68
C ALA A 61 -17.28 1.09 -16.72
N SER A 62 -15.99 0.91 -16.45
CA SER A 62 -14.89 1.26 -17.35
C SER A 62 -14.48 0.11 -18.30
N LYS A 63 -15.26 -0.98 -18.36
CA LYS A 63 -14.98 -2.21 -19.14
C LYS A 63 -13.70 -2.93 -18.71
N VAL A 64 -13.29 -2.77 -17.49
CA VAL A 64 -12.19 -3.48 -16.84
C VAL A 64 -12.81 -4.63 -16.05
N GLN A 65 -12.41 -5.86 -16.35
CA GLN A 65 -12.83 -7.01 -15.55
C GLN A 65 -11.98 -7.06 -14.27
N SER A 66 -12.54 -7.58 -13.18
CA SER A 66 -11.75 -7.73 -11.95
C SER A 66 -12.28 -8.88 -11.12
N VAL A 67 -11.39 -9.48 -10.33
CA VAL A 67 -11.72 -10.54 -9.38
C VAL A 67 -11.12 -10.17 -8.03
N VAL A 68 -11.82 -10.51 -6.94
CA VAL A 68 -11.36 -10.25 -5.58
C VAL A 68 -10.63 -11.46 -5.02
N PHE A 69 -9.42 -11.27 -4.55
CA PHE A 69 -8.67 -12.20 -3.72
C PHE A 69 -8.57 -11.65 -2.31
N SER A 70 -9.13 -12.35 -1.34
CA SER A 70 -9.21 -11.90 0.06
C SER A 70 -8.74 -12.94 1.08
N ASP A 71 -8.05 -14.00 0.63
CA ASP A 71 -7.53 -15.03 1.54
C ASP A 71 -6.21 -14.56 2.19
N ILE A 72 -6.28 -13.38 2.85
CA ILE A 72 -5.18 -12.72 3.53
C ILE A 72 -5.56 -12.50 5.00
N SER A 73 -4.70 -12.97 5.91
CA SER A 73 -4.82 -12.73 7.35
C SER A 73 -4.16 -11.41 7.76
N PRO A 74 -4.47 -10.89 8.96
CA PRO A 74 -3.60 -9.90 9.60
C PRO A 74 -2.16 -10.46 9.68
N ASN A 75 -1.17 -9.66 9.29
CA ASN A 75 0.22 -10.12 9.07
C ASN A 75 0.30 -11.23 8.02
N PRO A 76 0.20 -10.89 6.72
CA PRO A 76 0.15 -11.85 5.64
C PRO A 76 1.35 -12.80 5.63
N THR A 77 1.10 -14.05 5.25
CA THR A 77 2.11 -15.11 5.23
C THR A 77 2.59 -15.40 3.81
N ASP A 78 3.80 -15.95 3.69
CA ASP A 78 4.36 -16.46 2.44
C ASP A 78 3.42 -17.45 1.73
N GLN A 79 2.73 -18.31 2.49
CA GLN A 79 1.76 -19.26 1.96
C GLN A 79 0.53 -18.57 1.36
N GLU A 80 0.06 -17.48 1.97
CA GLU A 80 -1.04 -16.68 1.44
C GLU A 80 -0.62 -15.96 0.15
N ILE A 81 0.60 -15.44 0.11
CA ILE A 81 1.16 -14.84 -1.12
C ILE A 81 1.29 -15.88 -2.24
N ALA A 82 1.74 -17.10 -1.93
CA ALA A 82 1.79 -18.18 -2.92
C ALA A 82 0.40 -18.54 -3.47
N ARG A 83 -0.65 -18.50 -2.64
CA ARG A 83 -2.05 -18.68 -3.12
C ARG A 83 -2.50 -17.50 -3.98
N GLY A 84 -2.17 -16.27 -3.58
CA GLY A 84 -2.45 -15.06 -4.36
C GLY A 84 -1.75 -15.05 -5.72
N LYS A 85 -0.47 -15.46 -5.79
CA LYS A 85 0.25 -15.66 -7.05
C LYS A 85 -0.46 -16.67 -7.96
N ARG A 86 -0.89 -17.80 -7.40
CA ARG A 86 -1.65 -18.79 -8.20
C ARG A 86 -2.96 -18.20 -8.74
N ALA A 87 -3.74 -17.54 -7.90
CA ALA A 87 -4.97 -16.87 -8.33
C ALA A 87 -4.70 -15.84 -9.45
N PHE A 88 -3.62 -15.06 -9.32
CA PHE A 88 -3.20 -14.10 -10.32
C PHE A 88 -2.90 -14.78 -11.67
N VAL A 89 -2.10 -15.84 -11.67
CA VAL A 89 -1.70 -16.57 -12.88
C VAL A 89 -2.87 -17.32 -13.53
N GLU A 90 -3.65 -18.06 -12.73
CA GLU A 90 -4.81 -18.84 -13.21
C GLU A 90 -5.91 -17.92 -13.77
N GLY A 91 -6.13 -16.77 -13.14
CA GLY A 91 -7.07 -15.76 -13.59
C GLY A 91 -6.58 -14.92 -14.78
N GLN A 92 -5.34 -15.12 -15.23
CA GLN A 92 -4.72 -14.33 -16.30
C GLN A 92 -4.82 -12.82 -16.03
N HIS A 93 -4.56 -12.43 -14.78
CA HIS A 93 -4.61 -11.03 -14.38
C HIS A 93 -3.42 -10.25 -14.92
N ASP A 94 -3.62 -8.95 -15.18
CA ASP A 94 -2.64 -8.06 -15.81
C ASP A 94 -2.28 -6.84 -14.94
N GLY A 95 -2.84 -6.77 -13.73
CA GLY A 95 -2.60 -5.73 -12.74
C GLY A 95 -3.04 -6.18 -11.36
N VAL A 96 -2.66 -5.43 -10.33
CA VAL A 96 -3.12 -5.60 -8.95
C VAL A 96 -3.69 -4.27 -8.45
N ILE A 97 -4.88 -4.33 -7.83
CA ILE A 97 -5.44 -3.26 -7.01
C ILE A 97 -5.38 -3.73 -5.56
N ALA A 98 -4.42 -3.23 -4.79
CA ALA A 98 -4.32 -3.48 -3.36
C ALA A 98 -5.21 -2.48 -2.61
N ILE A 99 -6.24 -2.97 -1.91
CA ILE A 99 -7.19 -2.12 -1.17
C ILE A 99 -7.40 -2.65 0.25
N GLY A 100 -7.24 -1.81 1.25
CA GLY A 100 -7.38 -2.20 2.66
C GLY A 100 -6.41 -1.47 3.57
N GLY A 101 -6.19 -2.01 4.75
CA GLY A 101 -5.12 -1.59 5.67
C GLY A 101 -3.75 -2.15 5.25
N GLY A 102 -2.74 -2.00 6.11
CA GLY A 102 -1.36 -2.45 5.84
C GLY A 102 -1.26 -3.89 5.33
N SER A 103 -2.02 -4.83 5.92
CA SER A 103 -2.00 -6.24 5.49
C SER A 103 -2.48 -6.45 4.05
N GLY A 104 -3.55 -5.76 3.64
CA GLY A 104 -4.04 -5.79 2.27
C GLY A 104 -3.04 -5.16 1.28
N MET A 105 -2.41 -4.04 1.69
CA MET A 105 -1.36 -3.37 0.91
C MET A 105 -0.14 -4.28 0.73
N ASP A 106 0.39 -4.84 1.81
CA ASP A 106 1.58 -5.69 1.78
C ASP A 106 1.35 -6.96 0.95
N ALA A 107 0.18 -7.60 1.11
CA ALA A 107 -0.17 -8.75 0.29
C ALA A 107 -0.27 -8.40 -1.20
N GLY A 108 -0.95 -7.28 -1.54
CA GLY A 108 -1.05 -6.82 -2.92
C GLY A 108 0.30 -6.50 -3.54
N LYS A 109 1.19 -5.85 -2.80
CA LYS A 109 2.57 -5.57 -3.22
C LYS A 109 3.36 -6.85 -3.44
N ALA A 110 3.30 -7.79 -2.50
CA ALA A 110 4.01 -9.06 -2.62
C ALA A 110 3.51 -9.91 -3.80
N ILE A 111 2.18 -9.96 -4.04
CA ILE A 111 1.60 -10.65 -5.20
C ILE A 111 2.06 -9.95 -6.50
N SER A 112 2.06 -8.62 -6.55
CA SER A 112 2.55 -7.86 -7.69
C SER A 112 4.04 -8.10 -7.96
N LEU A 113 4.84 -8.28 -6.90
CA LEU A 113 6.27 -8.56 -6.97
C LEU A 113 6.57 -9.89 -7.66
N VAL A 114 5.82 -10.94 -7.33
CA VAL A 114 6.09 -12.31 -7.81
C VAL A 114 5.14 -12.80 -8.91
N GLY A 115 4.12 -12.01 -9.27
CA GLY A 115 3.03 -12.45 -10.15
C GLY A 115 3.46 -12.79 -11.59
N CYS A 116 4.48 -12.11 -12.12
CA CYS A 116 4.98 -12.26 -13.49
C CYS A 116 6.39 -12.82 -13.58
N ASN A 117 6.92 -13.42 -12.51
CA ASN A 117 8.24 -14.05 -12.54
C ASN A 117 8.27 -15.30 -11.65
N ASP A 118 9.29 -16.14 -11.82
CA ASP A 118 9.48 -17.38 -11.09
C ASP A 118 10.49 -17.26 -9.93
N THR A 119 10.86 -16.03 -9.59
CA THR A 119 11.79 -15.77 -8.49
C THR A 119 11.12 -16.13 -7.16
N ASP A 120 11.89 -16.76 -6.29
CA ASP A 120 11.43 -17.05 -4.93
C ASP A 120 11.15 -15.76 -4.17
N LEU A 121 10.07 -15.74 -3.38
CA LEU A 121 9.65 -14.56 -2.64
C LEU A 121 10.76 -14.04 -1.71
N TRP A 122 11.47 -14.96 -1.05
CA TRP A 122 12.52 -14.60 -0.09
C TRP A 122 13.82 -14.16 -0.74
N ALA A 123 13.99 -14.33 -2.05
CA ALA A 123 15.09 -13.72 -2.78
C ALA A 123 15.01 -12.17 -2.78
N PHE A 124 13.83 -11.62 -2.50
CA PHE A 124 13.58 -10.18 -2.36
C PHE A 124 13.71 -9.66 -0.92
N ASP A 125 14.22 -10.47 0.01
CA ASP A 125 14.40 -10.04 1.39
C ASP A 125 15.31 -8.81 1.46
N TYR A 126 14.87 -7.78 2.19
CA TYR A 126 15.57 -6.52 2.35
C TYR A 126 16.97 -6.67 2.99
N ASP A 127 17.14 -7.70 3.83
CA ASP A 127 18.42 -7.98 4.49
C ASP A 127 19.44 -8.66 3.57
N HIS A 128 19.05 -9.03 2.35
CA HIS A 128 19.99 -9.54 1.36
C HIS A 128 20.83 -8.40 0.79
N SER A 129 22.13 -8.68 0.58
CA SER A 129 23.08 -7.69 0.04
C SER A 129 22.77 -7.26 -1.40
N GLU A 130 22.06 -8.08 -2.16
CA GLU A 130 21.72 -7.85 -3.55
C GLU A 130 20.27 -8.25 -3.79
N SER A 131 19.51 -7.36 -4.42
CA SER A 131 18.15 -7.64 -4.90
C SER A 131 18.22 -8.31 -6.28
N PRO A 132 17.29 -9.22 -6.64
CA PRO A 132 17.26 -9.86 -7.94
C PRO A 132 17.27 -8.84 -9.09
N ASP A 133 18.17 -9.00 -10.08
CA ASP A 133 18.16 -8.15 -11.27
C ASP A 133 17.11 -8.65 -12.27
N LEU A 134 15.94 -8.02 -12.25
CA LEU A 134 14.81 -8.35 -13.09
C LEU A 134 14.45 -7.17 -14.00
N ALA A 135 14.00 -7.47 -15.20
CA ALA A 135 13.46 -6.47 -16.12
C ALA A 135 12.16 -5.84 -15.55
N SER A 136 11.83 -4.63 -15.96
CA SER A 136 10.65 -3.91 -15.45
C SER A 136 9.33 -4.61 -15.79
N GLU A 137 9.24 -5.26 -16.91
CA GLU A 137 8.11 -6.08 -17.35
C GLU A 137 7.88 -7.35 -16.53
N SER A 138 8.82 -7.72 -15.66
CA SER A 138 8.68 -8.83 -14.72
C SER A 138 7.85 -8.46 -13.48
N PHE A 139 7.45 -7.19 -13.36
CA PHE A 139 6.64 -6.68 -12.25
C PHE A 139 5.24 -6.34 -12.72
N VAL A 140 4.26 -6.76 -11.93
CA VAL A 140 2.85 -6.48 -12.24
C VAL A 140 2.52 -5.03 -11.92
N PRO A 141 1.80 -4.29 -12.79
CA PRO A 141 1.27 -2.97 -12.47
C PRO A 141 0.44 -2.99 -11.19
N LEU A 142 0.70 -2.04 -10.28
CA LEU A 142 0.10 -1.99 -8.95
C LEU A 142 -0.57 -0.64 -8.70
N ILE A 143 -1.80 -0.67 -8.20
CA ILE A 143 -2.53 0.48 -7.66
C ILE A 143 -2.77 0.22 -6.17
N CYS A 144 -2.46 1.19 -5.32
CA CYS A 144 -2.69 1.10 -3.88
C CYS A 144 -3.81 2.04 -3.42
N VAL A 145 -4.73 1.50 -2.60
CA VAL A 145 -5.89 2.22 -2.06
C VAL A 145 -5.99 1.95 -0.57
N PRO A 146 -5.31 2.72 0.28
CA PRO A 146 -5.38 2.54 1.72
C PRO A 146 -6.78 2.90 2.24
N THR A 147 -7.25 2.13 3.22
CA THR A 147 -8.50 2.38 3.96
C THR A 147 -8.24 2.69 5.43
N THR A 148 -6.97 2.81 5.81
CA THR A 148 -6.49 3.27 7.11
C THR A 148 -5.47 4.38 6.89
N ALA A 149 -5.39 5.33 7.79
CA ALA A 149 -4.37 6.37 7.80
C ALA A 149 -3.32 6.01 8.87
N GLY A 150 -2.24 5.36 8.45
CA GLY A 150 -1.24 4.83 9.40
C GLY A 150 0.06 4.44 8.73
N THR A 151 0.10 3.25 8.13
CA THR A 151 1.34 2.61 7.70
C THR A 151 2.10 3.32 6.58
N GLY A 152 1.43 4.11 5.75
CA GLY A 152 2.06 4.70 4.55
C GLY A 152 2.46 3.69 3.47
N ALA A 153 2.03 2.44 3.63
CA ALA A 153 2.45 1.31 2.78
C ALA A 153 2.12 1.50 1.30
N GLU A 154 1.18 2.37 0.98
CA GLU A 154 0.77 2.70 -0.39
C GLU A 154 1.81 3.48 -1.20
N THR A 155 2.80 4.08 -0.54
CA THR A 155 3.83 4.89 -1.20
C THR A 155 5.19 4.22 -1.31
N GLU A 156 5.34 3.05 -0.70
CA GLU A 156 6.60 2.32 -0.57
C GLU A 156 6.72 1.14 -1.53
N SER A 157 7.96 0.66 -1.71
CA SER A 157 8.28 -0.56 -2.44
C SER A 157 8.62 -1.75 -1.52
N THR A 158 8.27 -1.67 -0.25
CA THR A 158 8.44 -2.73 0.76
C THR A 158 7.12 -3.44 1.05
N ALA A 159 7.16 -4.70 1.47
CA ALA A 159 6.03 -5.42 2.02
C ALA A 159 6.47 -6.28 3.20
N MET A 160 5.73 -6.21 4.31
CA MET A 160 6.01 -6.96 5.54
C MET A 160 5.23 -8.27 5.54
N LEU A 161 5.95 -9.40 5.53
CA LEU A 161 5.36 -10.73 5.43
C LEU A 161 5.85 -11.64 6.55
N THR A 162 5.04 -12.60 6.95
CA THR A 162 5.42 -13.64 7.90
C THR A 162 5.99 -14.84 7.15
N ASP A 163 7.24 -15.16 7.40
CA ASP A 163 7.88 -16.42 7.02
C ASP A 163 7.33 -17.51 7.93
N THR A 164 6.53 -18.42 7.39
CA THR A 164 5.89 -19.48 8.19
C THR A 164 6.83 -20.58 8.61
N GLU A 165 7.94 -20.78 7.90
CA GLU A 165 8.95 -21.78 8.27
C GLU A 165 9.78 -21.30 9.46
N GLN A 166 10.20 -20.03 9.44
CA GLN A 166 11.03 -19.46 10.49
C GLN A 166 10.22 -18.80 11.62
N SER A 167 8.91 -18.59 11.42
CA SER A 167 8.01 -17.89 12.35
C SER A 167 8.50 -16.47 12.68
N VAL A 168 9.03 -15.76 11.70
CA VAL A 168 9.49 -14.37 11.81
C VAL A 168 8.86 -13.47 10.77
N LYS A 169 8.78 -12.18 11.08
CA LYS A 169 8.35 -11.18 10.13
C LYS A 169 9.54 -10.68 9.33
N ARG A 170 9.44 -10.69 8.01
CA ARG A 170 10.50 -10.29 7.07
C ARG A 170 9.98 -9.22 6.14
N CYS A 171 10.87 -8.36 5.71
CA CYS A 171 10.60 -7.31 4.73
C CYS A 171 11.06 -7.79 3.35
N VAL A 172 10.17 -7.82 2.36
CA VAL A 172 10.56 -7.99 0.96
C VAL A 172 10.55 -6.62 0.28
N TRP A 173 11.51 -6.41 -0.62
CA TRP A 173 11.72 -5.13 -1.29
C TRP A 173 12.28 -5.30 -2.69
N HIS A 174 11.84 -4.42 -3.59
CA HIS A 174 12.49 -4.21 -4.88
C HIS A 174 12.22 -2.79 -5.40
N ALA A 175 13.24 -2.11 -5.90
CA ALA A 175 13.13 -0.71 -6.35
C ALA A 175 12.06 -0.50 -7.46
N LYS A 176 11.79 -1.52 -8.28
CA LYS A 176 10.80 -1.48 -9.37
C LYS A 176 9.38 -1.84 -8.92
N GLN A 177 9.17 -2.23 -7.66
CA GLN A 177 7.86 -2.59 -7.08
C GLN A 177 7.09 -1.36 -6.56
N LYS A 178 7.35 -0.20 -7.07
CA LYS A 178 6.59 1.00 -6.69
C LYS A 178 5.19 0.96 -7.32
N PRO A 179 4.13 1.31 -6.57
CA PRO A 179 2.82 1.49 -7.16
C PRO A 179 2.82 2.51 -8.30
N LEU A 180 2.06 2.25 -9.34
CA LEU A 180 1.80 3.23 -10.41
C LEU A 180 0.99 4.41 -9.91
N LEU A 181 0.15 4.16 -8.90
CA LEU A 181 -0.76 5.14 -8.32
C LEU A 181 -1.11 4.75 -6.88
N ALA A 182 -1.09 5.73 -5.97
CA ALA A 182 -1.84 5.67 -4.72
C ALA A 182 -3.11 6.52 -4.82
N VAL A 183 -4.23 5.95 -4.38
CA VAL A 183 -5.52 6.67 -4.29
C VAL A 183 -5.84 6.89 -2.82
N LEU A 184 -5.67 8.10 -2.36
CA LEU A 184 -5.95 8.52 -0.98
C LEU A 184 -7.35 9.14 -0.94
N ASP A 185 -8.36 8.29 -0.79
CA ASP A 185 -9.76 8.71 -0.67
C ASP A 185 -10.18 8.67 0.80
N PRO A 186 -10.29 9.83 1.46
CA PRO A 186 -10.60 9.87 2.89
C PRO A 186 -12.00 9.32 3.23
N GLU A 187 -12.93 9.22 2.27
CA GLU A 187 -14.23 8.59 2.51
C GLU A 187 -14.10 7.12 2.90
N LEU A 188 -13.02 6.44 2.51
CA LEU A 188 -12.77 5.03 2.83
C LEU A 188 -12.42 4.80 4.31
N THR A 189 -12.03 5.86 5.02
CA THR A 189 -11.68 5.77 6.44
C THR A 189 -12.85 6.09 7.38
N LEU A 190 -13.98 6.62 6.86
CA LEU A 190 -15.10 7.08 7.68
C LEU A 190 -15.76 5.96 8.51
N GLY A 191 -15.73 4.73 8.03
CA GLY A 191 -16.27 3.57 8.73
C GLY A 191 -15.30 2.89 9.70
N LEU A 192 -14.08 3.43 9.87
CA LEU A 192 -13.07 2.80 10.70
C LEU A 192 -13.44 2.92 12.19
N PRO A 193 -13.38 1.83 12.98
CA PRO A 193 -13.59 1.89 14.42
C PRO A 193 -12.64 2.87 15.12
N ALA A 194 -13.10 3.52 16.19
CA ALA A 194 -12.35 4.55 16.91
C ALA A 194 -10.99 4.05 17.45
N ASP A 195 -10.94 2.81 17.93
CA ASP A 195 -9.71 2.17 18.38
C ASP A 195 -8.71 1.95 17.24
N LEU A 196 -9.17 1.49 16.07
CA LEU A 196 -8.31 1.37 14.88
C LEU A 196 -7.85 2.74 14.39
N THR A 197 -8.72 3.75 14.40
CA THR A 197 -8.32 5.13 14.06
C THR A 197 -7.22 5.64 14.99
N ALA A 198 -7.34 5.37 16.32
CA ALA A 198 -6.33 5.75 17.29
C ALA A 198 -5.00 5.01 17.04
N TRP A 199 -5.04 3.69 16.84
CA TRP A 199 -3.82 2.89 16.66
C TRP A 199 -3.10 3.26 15.37
N THR A 200 -3.82 3.35 14.24
CA THR A 200 -3.19 3.70 12.96
C THR A 200 -2.70 5.15 12.93
N GLY A 201 -3.44 6.08 13.55
CA GLY A 201 -2.99 7.47 13.66
C GLY A 201 -1.77 7.64 14.56
N CYS A 202 -1.65 6.86 15.65
CA CYS A 202 -0.43 6.81 16.47
C CYS A 202 0.73 6.20 15.69
N ASP A 203 0.49 5.16 14.89
CA ASP A 203 1.48 4.56 14.00
C ASP A 203 2.02 5.59 13.01
N ALA A 204 1.14 6.33 12.33
CA ALA A 204 1.55 7.41 11.44
C ALA A 204 2.38 8.50 12.15
N LEU A 205 2.01 8.85 13.39
CA LEU A 205 2.76 9.83 14.19
C LEU A 205 4.17 9.32 14.53
N VAL A 206 4.28 8.05 14.92
CA VAL A 206 5.58 7.42 15.23
C VAL A 206 6.45 7.37 13.98
N HIS A 207 5.90 6.95 12.84
CA HIS A 207 6.63 6.95 11.56
C HIS A 207 7.16 8.34 11.19
N ALA A 208 6.37 9.40 11.40
CA ALA A 208 6.81 10.76 11.13
C ALA A 208 7.94 11.20 12.09
N ILE A 209 7.86 10.83 13.38
CA ILE A 209 8.91 11.11 14.37
C ILE A 209 10.19 10.33 14.02
N GLU A 210 10.07 9.06 13.68
CA GLU A 210 11.22 8.21 13.27
C GLU A 210 11.89 8.77 12.02
N ALA A 211 11.11 9.10 10.98
CA ALA A 211 11.62 9.68 9.75
C ALA A 211 12.39 10.98 9.98
N PHE A 212 11.88 11.86 10.86
CA PHE A 212 12.56 13.10 11.23
C PHE A 212 13.81 12.87 12.10
N SER A 213 13.87 11.75 12.82
CA SER A 213 14.96 11.43 13.75
C SER A 213 16.14 10.68 13.10
N VAL A 214 16.01 10.27 11.84
CA VAL A 214 17.08 9.59 11.10
C VAL A 214 18.29 10.52 10.97
N PRO A 215 19.52 10.02 11.24
CA PRO A 215 20.73 10.84 11.17
C PRO A 215 21.07 11.37 9.78
N ASP A 216 20.61 10.66 8.75
CA ASP A 216 20.87 11.01 7.36
C ASP A 216 20.04 12.23 6.94
N TRP A 217 20.72 13.24 6.41
CA TRP A 217 20.06 14.46 5.97
C TRP A 217 19.23 14.22 4.72
N ASN A 218 17.90 14.38 4.85
CA ASN A 218 16.97 14.33 3.74
C ASN A 218 15.87 15.41 3.89
N PRO A 219 16.08 16.62 3.37
CA PRO A 219 15.15 17.74 3.56
C PRO A 219 13.77 17.51 2.94
N LEU A 220 13.64 16.61 1.95
CA LEU A 220 12.34 16.22 1.40
C LEU A 220 11.55 15.36 2.39
N CYS A 221 12.24 14.48 3.11
CA CYS A 221 11.66 13.66 4.16
C CYS A 221 11.36 14.50 5.42
N ASP A 222 12.31 15.31 5.87
CA ASP A 222 12.20 16.12 7.08
C ASP A 222 11.02 17.07 7.02
N GLY A 223 10.83 17.74 5.87
CA GLY A 223 9.71 18.66 5.67
C GLY A 223 8.34 17.99 5.75
N LEU A 224 8.20 16.82 5.11
CA LEU A 224 6.97 16.04 5.15
C LEU A 224 6.70 15.46 6.54
N ALA A 225 7.73 14.97 7.23
CA ALA A 225 7.62 14.43 8.58
C ALA A 225 7.15 15.50 9.58
N LEU A 226 7.71 16.70 9.54
CA LEU A 226 7.27 17.81 10.40
C LEU A 226 5.83 18.23 10.15
N GLU A 227 5.41 18.29 8.89
CA GLU A 227 4.01 18.60 8.55
C GLU A 227 3.06 17.49 8.97
N ALA A 228 3.44 16.22 8.80
CA ALA A 228 2.67 15.08 9.28
C ALA A 228 2.49 15.12 10.82
N ILE A 229 3.57 15.38 11.58
CA ILE A 229 3.49 15.54 13.04
C ILE A 229 2.51 16.65 13.42
N ARG A 230 2.57 17.80 12.74
CA ARG A 230 1.67 18.93 12.99
C ARG A 230 0.20 18.57 12.72
N LEU A 231 -0.07 17.95 11.59
CA LEU A 231 -1.43 17.57 11.17
C LEU A 231 -2.02 16.51 12.10
N ILE A 232 -1.27 15.44 12.37
CA ILE A 232 -1.74 14.33 13.22
C ILE A 232 -1.97 14.82 14.64
N SER A 233 -1.02 15.55 15.24
CA SER A 233 -1.16 16.09 16.59
C SER A 233 -2.34 17.04 16.74
N GLY A 234 -2.72 17.74 15.69
CA GLY A 234 -3.86 18.66 15.69
C GLY A 234 -5.21 18.01 15.43
N SER A 235 -5.24 16.77 14.93
CA SER A 235 -6.46 16.15 14.39
C SER A 235 -6.82 14.81 15.00
N LEU A 236 -5.85 14.03 15.48
CA LEU A 236 -6.06 12.63 15.88
C LEU A 236 -7.11 12.45 16.98
N ASP A 237 -7.05 13.26 18.04
CA ASP A 237 -8.02 13.19 19.12
C ASP A 237 -9.46 13.41 18.63
N ARG A 238 -9.63 14.36 17.71
CA ARG A 238 -10.93 14.65 17.08
C ARG A 238 -11.36 13.55 16.12
N ALA A 239 -10.44 12.98 15.37
CA ALA A 239 -10.73 11.85 14.47
C ALA A 239 -11.21 10.62 15.26
N VAL A 240 -10.61 10.34 16.40
CA VAL A 240 -11.00 9.23 17.29
C VAL A 240 -12.36 9.48 17.94
N THR A 241 -12.61 10.70 18.43
CA THR A 241 -13.83 11.02 19.21
C THR A 241 -15.04 11.39 18.33
N HIS A 242 -14.80 11.85 17.08
CA HIS A 242 -15.82 12.34 16.16
C HIS A 242 -15.54 11.83 14.73
N GLY A 243 -15.26 10.55 14.58
CA GLY A 243 -14.76 9.91 13.37
C GLY A 243 -15.49 10.24 12.07
N GLU A 244 -16.82 10.42 12.13
CA GLU A 244 -17.62 10.76 10.95
C GLU A 244 -17.28 12.13 10.33
N ILE A 245 -16.68 13.03 11.11
CA ILE A 245 -16.41 14.41 10.66
C ILE A 245 -14.91 14.64 10.40
N PHE A 246 -14.03 13.97 11.12
CA PHE A 246 -12.60 14.32 11.17
C PHE A 246 -11.64 13.33 10.54
N GLN A 247 -12.05 12.11 10.19
CA GLN A 247 -11.20 11.18 9.46
C GLN A 247 -10.75 11.74 8.10
N LEU A 248 -11.56 12.61 7.50
CA LEU A 248 -11.23 13.36 6.28
C LEU A 248 -9.99 14.26 6.39
N LEU A 249 -9.51 14.53 7.59
CA LEU A 249 -8.38 15.45 7.81
C LEU A 249 -7.04 14.73 8.02
N LEU A 250 -7.06 13.38 8.14
CA LEU A 250 -5.87 12.57 8.43
C LEU A 250 -5.31 11.86 7.20
N ALA A 251 -6.00 11.87 6.08
CA ALA A 251 -5.57 11.22 4.85
C ALA A 251 -4.60 12.09 4.03
#